data_de409d19d28a483345b66365e748ee3e
#
_entry.id   de409d19d28a483345b66365e748ee3e
#
_cell.length_a   1.000
_cell.length_b   1.000
_cell.length_c   1.000
_cell.angle_alpha   90.00
_cell.angle_beta   90.00
_cell.angle_gamma   90.00
#
_symmetry.space_group_name_H-M   'P 1'
#
loop_
_entity.id
_entity.type
_entity.pdbx_description
1 polymer ?
#
loop_
_entity_poly.entity_id
_entity_poly.type
_entity_poly.pdbx_seq_one_letter_code
_entity_poly.pdbx_strand_id
1 'polypeptide(L)'
;MYLNSAYLNNSAIDFKDKSKPLIVGSCGTYRLLSKPKLPTYRPRGRIDYQLLYINAGKAHFHFDSIDNETIVNAGNMILYRPKELQKYEYYGTDKTEVYWVHFTGGDVKNILRKYGIKDNMRTFFVGTSLEYERIF
;
A
#
# COMPACT_ATOMS: atom_id res chain seq x y z
N MET A 1 -9.41 16.13 -3.90
CA MET A 1 -8.43 15.08 -3.58
C MET A 1 -7.06 15.51 -4.03
N TYR A 2 -6.08 15.38 -3.18
CA TYR A 2 -4.68 15.58 -3.55
C TYR A 2 -4.08 14.23 -3.96
N LEU A 3 -3.42 14.20 -5.12
CA LEU A 3 -2.75 13.02 -5.66
C LEU A 3 -1.37 13.42 -6.15
N ASN A 4 -0.35 12.67 -5.72
CA ASN A 4 1.00 12.78 -6.24
C ASN A 4 1.53 11.38 -6.50
N SER A 5 2.19 11.18 -7.64
CA SER A 5 2.71 9.87 -8.01
C SER A 5 3.94 9.95 -8.89
N ALA A 6 4.79 8.94 -8.82
CA ALA A 6 5.97 8.77 -9.64
C ALA A 6 6.06 7.34 -10.14
N TYR A 7 6.57 7.16 -11.35
CA TYR A 7 6.68 5.86 -12.01
C TYR A 7 8.05 5.68 -12.62
N LEU A 8 8.60 4.47 -12.50
CA LEU A 8 9.86 4.09 -13.13
C LEU A 8 9.58 3.58 -14.55
N ASN A 9 10.26 4.17 -15.57
CA ASN A 9 10.24 3.66 -16.95
C ASN A 9 8.84 3.28 -17.46
N ASN A 10 7.87 4.17 -17.32
CA ASN A 10 6.49 3.94 -17.76
C ASN A 10 5.76 2.80 -17.02
N SER A 11 6.18 2.45 -15.82
CA SER A 11 5.52 1.43 -15.00
C SER A 11 4.22 1.94 -14.34
N ALA A 12 3.38 2.65 -15.11
CA ALA A 12 2.08 3.14 -14.64
C ALA A 12 1.12 2.00 -14.27
N ILE A 13 1.37 0.82 -14.81
CA ILE A 13 0.68 -0.41 -14.44
C ILE A 13 1.61 -1.28 -13.61
N ASP A 14 1.08 -2.32 -13.00
CA ASP A 14 1.88 -3.27 -12.23
C ASP A 14 2.87 -4.01 -13.16
N PHE A 15 4.03 -4.37 -12.60
CA PHE A 15 5.04 -5.09 -13.36
C PHE A 15 5.81 -6.05 -12.45
N LYS A 16 6.39 -7.07 -13.07
CA LYS A 16 7.21 -8.06 -12.39
C LYS A 16 8.59 -8.11 -13.06
N ASP A 17 9.61 -7.88 -12.25
CA ASP A 17 11.00 -7.90 -12.71
C ASP A 17 11.86 -8.53 -11.63
N LYS A 18 12.55 -9.61 -11.95
CA LYS A 18 13.44 -10.34 -11.04
C LYS A 18 14.91 -10.13 -11.35
N SER A 19 15.25 -9.21 -12.23
CA SER A 19 16.64 -8.95 -12.64
C SER A 19 17.50 -8.37 -11.52
N LYS A 20 16.84 -7.74 -10.52
CA LYS A 20 17.50 -7.20 -9.33
C LYS A 20 16.79 -7.69 -8.08
N PRO A 21 17.47 -7.67 -6.91
CA PRO A 21 16.85 -8.10 -5.66
C PRO A 21 15.59 -7.33 -5.29
N LEU A 22 15.61 -6.00 -5.51
CA LEU A 22 14.49 -5.10 -5.20
C LEU A 22 14.46 -3.95 -6.19
N ILE A 23 13.27 -3.70 -6.74
CA ILE A 23 13.04 -2.61 -7.70
C ILE A 23 11.76 -1.91 -7.29
N VAL A 24 11.83 -0.60 -7.06
CA VAL A 24 10.63 0.23 -6.84
C VAL A 24 10.10 0.67 -8.19
N GLY A 25 8.85 0.34 -8.48
CA GLY A 25 8.21 0.65 -9.76
C GLY A 25 7.46 1.97 -9.73
N SER A 26 6.77 2.25 -8.66
CA SER A 26 5.97 3.47 -8.51
C SER A 26 5.71 3.78 -7.05
N CYS A 27 5.43 5.03 -6.77
CA CYS A 27 5.04 5.48 -5.45
C CYS A 27 4.10 6.69 -5.57
N GLY A 28 3.41 7.00 -4.51
CA GLY A 28 2.53 8.15 -4.52
C GLY A 28 1.82 8.40 -3.20
N THR A 29 0.98 9.42 -3.23
CA THR A 29 0.21 9.88 -2.09
C THR A 29 -1.23 10.14 -2.51
N TYR A 30 -2.18 9.73 -1.67
CA TYR A 30 -3.58 10.15 -1.75
C TYR A 30 -3.92 10.91 -0.49
N ARG A 31 -4.59 12.05 -0.66
CA ARG A 31 -5.16 12.82 0.44
C ARG A 31 -6.61 13.17 0.08
N LEU A 32 -7.55 12.66 0.86
CA LEU A 32 -8.96 12.93 0.64
C LEU A 32 -9.36 14.18 1.43
N LEU A 33 -9.57 15.28 0.70
CA LEU A 33 -9.98 16.54 1.29
C LEU A 33 -11.48 16.76 1.11
N SER A 34 -11.99 16.62 -0.10
CA SER A 34 -13.40 16.86 -0.44
C SER A 34 -14.07 15.69 -1.14
N LYS A 35 -13.29 14.76 -1.68
CA LYS A 35 -13.84 13.57 -2.33
C LYS A 35 -14.47 12.66 -1.27
N PRO A 36 -15.77 12.24 -1.43
CA PRO A 36 -16.44 11.47 -0.39
C PRO A 36 -15.89 10.06 -0.22
N LYS A 37 -15.45 9.41 -1.31
CA LYS A 37 -14.97 8.04 -1.26
C LYS A 37 -13.96 7.77 -2.37
N LEU A 38 -12.94 7.00 -2.04
CA LEU A 38 -11.97 6.46 -3.00
C LEU A 38 -11.86 4.96 -2.80
N PRO A 39 -12.56 4.14 -3.62
CA PRO A 39 -12.50 2.69 -3.50
C PRO A 39 -11.40 2.10 -4.38
N THR A 40 -10.86 0.97 -3.95
CA THR A 40 -9.99 0.12 -4.75
C THR A 40 -10.52 -1.31 -4.68
N TYR A 41 -10.64 -1.94 -5.84
CA TYR A 41 -11.01 -3.35 -5.92
C TYR A 41 -10.20 -4.04 -7.02
N ARG A 42 -9.34 -4.97 -6.62
CA ARG A 42 -8.54 -5.81 -7.51
C ARG A 42 -8.73 -7.26 -7.10
N PRO A 43 -9.71 -7.97 -7.69
CA PRO A 43 -10.04 -9.34 -7.25
C PRO A 43 -8.90 -10.33 -7.44
N ARG A 44 -8.00 -10.08 -8.41
CA ARG A 44 -6.83 -10.94 -8.67
C ARG A 44 -5.54 -10.32 -8.14
N GLY A 45 -5.65 -9.19 -7.42
CA GLY A 45 -4.50 -8.47 -6.91
C GLY A 45 -3.64 -7.85 -8.00
N ARG A 46 -2.40 -7.56 -7.63
CA ARG A 46 -1.36 -7.06 -8.53
C ARG A 46 -0.32 -8.15 -8.78
N ILE A 47 0.53 -7.98 -9.78
CA ILE A 47 1.66 -8.89 -10.01
C ILE A 47 2.91 -8.48 -9.23
N ASP A 48 2.93 -7.25 -8.68
CA ASP A 48 3.98 -6.74 -7.81
C ASP A 48 3.52 -6.68 -6.34
N TYR A 49 4.40 -6.23 -5.46
CA TYR A 49 4.09 -5.95 -4.06
C TYR A 49 3.58 -4.53 -3.92
N GLN A 50 2.71 -4.32 -2.94
CA GLN A 50 2.23 -2.98 -2.59
C GLN A 50 2.31 -2.78 -1.09
N LEU A 51 2.99 -1.71 -0.69
CA LEU A 51 3.04 -1.27 0.71
C LEU A 51 2.27 0.04 0.82
N LEU A 52 1.32 0.07 1.73
CA LEU A 52 0.53 1.26 2.06
C LEU A 52 0.89 1.72 3.46
N TYR A 53 0.98 3.02 3.66
CA TYR A 53 1.13 3.63 4.97
C TYR A 53 0.00 4.62 5.19
N ILE A 54 -0.77 4.43 6.27
CA ILE A 54 -1.85 5.34 6.64
C ILE A 54 -1.24 6.46 7.48
N ASN A 55 -1.07 7.63 6.87
CA ASN A 55 -0.46 8.78 7.52
C ASN A 55 -1.45 9.57 8.37
N ALA A 56 -2.72 9.62 7.96
CA ALA A 56 -3.76 10.34 8.69
C ALA A 56 -5.11 9.64 8.49
N GLY A 57 -5.99 9.78 9.48
CA GLY A 57 -7.31 9.19 9.44
C GLY A 57 -7.30 7.68 9.59
N LYS A 58 -8.15 7.03 8.83
CA LYS A 58 -8.28 5.57 8.84
C LYS A 58 -8.71 5.08 7.45
N ALA A 59 -8.54 3.78 7.23
CA ALA A 59 -8.93 3.13 6.00
C ALA A 59 -9.70 1.85 6.31
N HIS A 60 -10.52 1.42 5.36
CA HIS A 60 -11.42 0.29 5.51
C HIS A 60 -10.98 -0.81 4.57
N PHE A 61 -10.49 -1.92 5.11
CA PHE A 61 -9.93 -3.04 4.35
C PHE A 61 -10.81 -4.28 4.45
N HIS A 62 -10.83 -5.07 3.39
CA HIS A 62 -11.52 -6.35 3.32
C HIS A 62 -10.49 -7.43 2.97
N PHE A 63 -9.80 -7.94 4.01
CA PHE A 63 -8.67 -8.86 3.79
C PHE A 63 -9.10 -10.29 3.49
N ASP A 64 -9.97 -10.84 4.32
CA ASP A 64 -10.30 -12.26 4.26
C ASP A 64 -11.60 -12.55 3.52
N SER A 65 -12.47 -11.54 3.44
CA SER A 65 -13.79 -11.66 2.80
C SER A 65 -14.24 -10.29 2.34
N ILE A 66 -14.96 -10.26 1.20
CA ILE A 66 -15.57 -9.03 0.69
C ILE A 66 -16.55 -8.44 1.70
N ASP A 67 -17.18 -9.28 2.52
CA ASP A 67 -18.22 -8.86 3.46
C ASP A 67 -17.68 -8.42 4.82
N ASN A 68 -16.43 -8.77 5.16
CA ASN A 68 -15.83 -8.45 6.46
C ASN A 68 -14.88 -7.26 6.33
N GLU A 69 -15.14 -6.22 7.13
CA GLU A 69 -14.36 -4.99 7.12
C GLU A 69 -13.41 -4.94 8.32
N THR A 70 -12.17 -4.59 8.05
CA THR A 70 -11.16 -4.28 9.08
C THR A 70 -10.77 -2.82 8.95
N ILE A 71 -10.92 -2.07 10.03
CA ILE A 71 -10.51 -0.66 10.08
C ILE A 71 -9.04 -0.60 10.48
N VAL A 72 -8.24 0.10 9.67
CA VAL A 72 -6.82 0.31 9.91
C VAL A 72 -6.58 1.80 10.14
N ASN A 73 -6.06 2.14 11.31
CA ASN A 73 -5.84 3.53 11.71
C ASN A 73 -4.47 4.03 11.27
N ALA A 74 -4.30 5.36 11.32
CA ALA A 74 -3.02 6.01 11.07
C ALA A 74 -1.91 5.41 11.92
N GLY A 75 -0.71 5.35 11.36
CA GLY A 75 0.47 4.75 12.00
C GLY A 75 0.68 3.29 11.62
N ASN A 76 -0.22 2.69 10.84
CA ASN A 76 -0.10 1.32 10.37
C ASN A 76 0.35 1.27 8.91
N MET A 77 1.08 0.21 8.60
CA MET A 77 1.39 -0.17 7.23
C MET A 77 0.62 -1.43 6.85
N ILE A 78 0.28 -1.54 5.59
CA ILE A 78 -0.40 -2.69 5.01
C ILE A 78 0.44 -3.20 3.85
N LEU A 79 0.78 -4.49 3.88
CA LEU A 79 1.53 -5.13 2.80
C LEU A 79 0.64 -6.09 2.03
N TYR A 80 0.51 -5.83 0.74
CA TYR A 80 -0.09 -6.76 -0.20
C TYR A 80 1.01 -7.45 -1.02
N ARG A 81 0.94 -8.76 -1.07
CA ARG A 81 1.82 -9.59 -1.88
C ARG A 81 1.21 -9.80 -3.26
N PRO A 82 2.00 -10.22 -4.25
CA PRO A 82 1.46 -10.51 -5.58
C PRO A 82 0.28 -11.47 -5.53
N LYS A 83 -0.75 -11.17 -6.34
CA LYS A 83 -1.95 -11.99 -6.54
C LYS A 83 -2.90 -12.06 -5.34
N GLU A 84 -2.66 -11.30 -4.28
CA GLU A 84 -3.61 -11.20 -3.18
C GLU A 84 -4.77 -10.27 -3.57
N LEU A 85 -5.99 -10.69 -3.26
CA LEU A 85 -7.19 -9.85 -3.41
C LEU A 85 -6.97 -8.52 -2.68
N GLN A 86 -7.23 -7.42 -3.39
CA GLN A 86 -7.19 -6.09 -2.80
C GLN A 86 -8.57 -5.47 -2.87
N LYS A 87 -9.14 -5.18 -1.71
CA LYS A 87 -10.37 -4.42 -1.59
C LYS A 87 -10.30 -3.51 -0.39
N TYR A 88 -10.35 -2.22 -0.63
CA TYR A 88 -10.32 -1.23 0.44
C TYR A 88 -10.93 0.08 -0.02
N GLU A 89 -11.37 0.88 0.94
CA GLU A 89 -11.95 2.19 0.70
C GLU A 89 -11.37 3.22 1.66
N TYR A 90 -11.16 4.42 1.13
CA TYR A 90 -10.88 5.63 1.91
C TYR A 90 -12.09 6.55 1.84
N TYR A 91 -12.43 7.17 2.96
CA TYR A 91 -13.57 8.08 3.04
C TYR A 91 -13.11 9.51 3.35
N GLY A 92 -13.71 10.48 2.67
CA GLY A 92 -13.40 11.90 2.88
C GLY A 92 -13.71 12.38 4.30
N THR A 93 -14.75 11.80 4.93
CA THR A 93 -15.10 12.12 6.33
C THR A 93 -14.00 11.74 7.32
N ASP A 94 -13.20 10.74 6.97
CA ASP A 94 -12.07 10.30 7.79
C ASP A 94 -10.81 11.13 7.54
N LYS A 95 -10.81 11.97 6.51
CA LYS A 95 -9.66 12.76 6.05
C LYS A 95 -8.42 11.89 5.83
N THR A 96 -8.62 10.74 5.24
CA THR A 96 -7.56 9.74 5.05
C THR A 96 -6.45 10.27 4.16
N GLU A 97 -5.23 10.08 4.60
CA GLU A 97 -4.02 10.34 3.83
C GLU A 97 -3.17 9.08 3.81
N VAL A 98 -2.80 8.64 2.61
CA VAL A 98 -2.10 7.37 2.40
C VAL A 98 -0.89 7.61 1.52
N TYR A 99 0.25 7.05 1.92
CA TYR A 99 1.43 6.91 1.07
C TYR A 99 1.51 5.47 0.60
N TRP A 100 1.91 5.27 -0.67
CA TRP A 100 1.98 3.93 -1.24
C TRP A 100 3.22 3.77 -2.09
N VAL A 101 3.72 2.54 -2.16
CA VAL A 101 4.82 2.16 -3.02
C VAL A 101 4.54 0.77 -3.60
N HIS A 102 4.80 0.64 -4.91
CA HIS A 102 4.77 -0.65 -5.60
C HIS A 102 6.20 -1.07 -5.89
N PHE A 103 6.51 -2.34 -5.62
CA PHE A 103 7.86 -2.85 -5.78
C PHE A 103 7.86 -4.32 -6.20
N THR A 104 8.95 -4.75 -6.77
CA THR A 104 9.17 -6.11 -7.24
C THR A 104 10.64 -6.46 -7.07
N GLY A 105 11.05 -7.66 -7.44
CA GLY A 105 12.43 -8.09 -7.38
C GLY A 105 12.57 -9.59 -7.22
N GLY A 106 13.79 -10.07 -7.35
CA GLY A 106 14.11 -11.49 -7.22
C GLY A 106 14.30 -11.95 -5.77
N ASP A 107 14.45 -11.02 -4.81
CA ASP A 107 14.78 -11.35 -3.42
C ASP A 107 13.90 -10.63 -2.40
N VAL A 108 12.72 -10.17 -2.81
CA VAL A 108 11.82 -9.37 -1.96
C VAL A 108 11.46 -10.11 -0.68
N LYS A 109 11.13 -11.40 -0.78
CA LYS A 109 10.70 -12.20 0.36
C LYS A 109 11.77 -12.28 1.45
N ASN A 110 13.02 -12.51 1.05
CA ASN A 110 14.15 -12.57 1.98
C ASN A 110 14.47 -11.20 2.57
N ILE A 111 14.36 -10.14 1.78
CA ILE A 111 14.57 -8.76 2.25
C ILE A 111 13.53 -8.41 3.31
N LEU A 112 12.26 -8.71 3.06
CA LEU A 112 11.19 -8.46 4.04
C LEU A 112 11.45 -9.21 5.35
N ARG A 113 11.81 -10.50 5.26
CA ARG A 113 12.14 -11.30 6.45
C ARG A 113 13.31 -10.73 7.24
N LYS A 114 14.34 -10.27 6.54
CA LYS A 114 15.52 -9.65 7.16
C LYS A 114 15.13 -8.45 8.04
N TYR A 115 14.12 -7.70 7.63
CA TYR A 115 13.64 -6.54 8.38
C TYR A 115 12.45 -6.84 9.29
N GLY A 116 12.20 -8.13 9.57
CA GLY A 116 11.19 -8.53 10.53
C GLY A 116 9.77 -8.67 10.00
N ILE A 117 9.58 -8.53 8.69
CA ILE A 117 8.27 -8.71 8.07
C ILE A 117 8.14 -10.18 7.63
N LYS A 118 7.43 -10.95 8.46
CA LYS A 118 7.20 -12.38 8.23
C LYS A 118 6.17 -12.62 7.12
N ASP A 119 6.16 -13.81 6.55
CA ASP A 119 5.31 -14.18 5.42
C ASP A 119 3.80 -14.03 5.70
N ASN A 120 3.38 -14.13 6.95
CA ASN A 120 1.98 -14.03 7.35
C ASN A 120 1.58 -12.63 7.84
N MET A 121 2.51 -11.69 7.87
CA MET A 121 2.22 -10.32 8.32
C MET A 121 1.59 -9.52 7.19
N ARG A 122 0.43 -8.97 7.45
CA ARG A 122 -0.33 -8.16 6.50
C ARG A 122 -0.42 -6.70 6.94
N THR A 123 -0.65 -6.47 8.23
CA THR A 123 -0.71 -5.15 8.84
C THR A 123 0.24 -5.09 10.02
N PHE A 124 0.91 -3.95 10.19
CA PHE A 124 1.80 -3.76 11.32
C PHE A 124 1.90 -2.28 11.68
N PHE A 125 1.97 -2.02 12.97
CA PHE A 125 2.05 -0.66 13.52
C PHE A 125 3.50 -0.18 13.52
N VAL A 126 3.74 1.00 12.94
CA VAL A 126 5.07 1.62 12.89
C VAL A 126 5.08 3.02 13.53
N GLY A 127 3.91 3.50 13.95
CA GLY A 127 3.76 4.84 14.50
C GLY A 127 3.67 5.91 13.44
N THR A 128 3.62 7.16 13.88
CA THR A 128 3.56 8.33 13.00
C THR A 128 4.86 9.11 13.10
N SER A 129 5.40 9.54 11.96
CA SER A 129 6.62 10.33 11.88
C SER A 129 6.66 11.11 10.58
N LEU A 130 7.15 12.34 10.63
CA LEU A 130 7.39 13.15 9.43
C LEU A 130 8.42 12.52 8.50
N GLU A 131 9.25 11.61 9.01
CA GLU A 131 10.24 10.91 8.18
C GLU A 131 9.58 10.03 7.12
N TYR A 132 8.41 9.46 7.39
CA TYR A 132 7.69 8.67 6.39
C TYR A 132 7.31 9.49 5.16
N GLU A 133 6.96 10.76 5.35
CA GLU A 133 6.68 11.66 4.24
C GLU A 133 7.89 11.85 3.33
N ARG A 134 9.08 11.84 3.89
CA ARG A 134 10.34 12.00 3.13
C ARG A 134 10.72 10.73 2.38
N ILE A 135 10.39 9.56 2.93
CA ILE A 135 10.77 8.27 2.38
C ILE A 135 9.87 7.88 1.20
N PHE A 136 8.58 8.14 1.32
CA PHE A 136 7.60 7.78 0.29
C PHE A 136 7.53 8.74 -0.90
#